data_402a58033911a1297e9418733e9992e4
#
_entry.id   402a58033911a1297e9418733e9992e4
#
_cell.length_a   1.000
_cell.length_b   1.000
_cell.length_c   1.000
_cell.angle_alpha   90.00
_cell.angle_beta   90.00
_cell.angle_gamma   90.00
#
_symmetry.space_group_name_H-M   'P 1'
#
loop_
_entity.id
_entity.type
_entity.pdbx_description
1 polymer ?
#
loop_
_entity_poly.entity_id
_entity_poly.type
_entity_poly.pdbx_seq_one_letter_code
_entity_poly.pdbx_strand_id
1 'polypeptide(L)'
;MPSRARPKSEVSRCRWASNQWNIPYHDAEWGVPVHDDRLLFEFLILEGAQAGLSWDTILRKREHYRKAFDDFDVSRVAGYDAKKVRSLLADAGIVRNRLKISATIDNARAFLKVQEEFGSFDSYIWQFVGGKPKRNEWKAHGQLPAKTAESDAMSKNLKKRGFRFVGSTICYAFMQATGMVNDHATTCFRYKQL
;
A
#
# COMPACT_ATOMS: atom_id res chain seq x y z
N MET A 1 -44.72 16.62 -22.34
CA MET A 1 -43.72 17.11 -21.41
C MET A 1 -42.67 16.03 -21.22
N PRO A 2 -41.39 16.21 -21.60
CA PRO A 2 -40.37 15.18 -21.42
C PRO A 2 -40.02 15.07 -19.96
N SER A 3 -40.09 13.87 -19.42
CA SER A 3 -39.65 13.50 -18.06
C SER A 3 -38.17 13.83 -17.87
N ARG A 4 -37.83 14.76 -16.95
CA ARG A 4 -36.47 15.00 -16.53
C ARG A 4 -35.96 13.72 -15.87
N ALA A 5 -34.99 13.06 -16.50
CA ALA A 5 -34.23 11.97 -15.89
C ALA A 5 -33.65 12.48 -14.56
N ARG A 6 -33.92 11.77 -13.45
CA ARG A 6 -33.30 12.04 -12.16
C ARG A 6 -31.79 11.92 -12.33
N PRO A 7 -30.99 12.88 -11.83
CA PRO A 7 -29.54 12.72 -11.83
C PRO A 7 -29.19 11.42 -11.12
N LYS A 8 -28.30 10.59 -11.72
CA LYS A 8 -27.71 9.43 -11.06
C LYS A 8 -27.16 9.92 -9.72
N SER A 9 -27.62 9.33 -8.62
CA SER A 9 -27.14 9.69 -7.28
C SER A 9 -25.62 9.66 -7.28
N GLU A 10 -25.02 10.79 -7.00
CA GLU A 10 -23.58 10.93 -6.89
C GLU A 10 -23.11 9.97 -5.81
N VAL A 11 -22.21 9.05 -6.15
CA VAL A 11 -21.73 8.02 -5.22
C VAL A 11 -20.89 8.72 -4.15
N SER A 12 -21.27 8.57 -2.88
CA SER A 12 -20.53 9.16 -1.76
C SER A 12 -19.21 8.41 -1.56
N ARG A 13 -18.09 9.12 -1.64
CA ARG A 13 -16.71 8.60 -1.47
C ARG A 13 -16.03 9.23 -0.26
N CYS A 14 -14.93 8.63 0.17
CA CYS A 14 -14.01 9.30 1.08
C CYS A 14 -13.47 10.58 0.45
N ARG A 15 -13.36 11.66 1.22
CA ARG A 15 -13.02 13.00 0.74
C ARG A 15 -11.72 13.08 -0.09
N TRP A 16 -10.74 12.22 0.20
CA TRP A 16 -9.47 12.19 -0.51
C TRP A 16 -9.60 11.61 -1.93
N ALA A 17 -10.63 10.80 -2.19
CA ALA A 17 -10.90 10.22 -3.51
C ALA A 17 -11.57 11.27 -4.42
N SER A 18 -10.81 12.23 -4.92
CA SER A 18 -11.32 13.45 -5.56
C SER A 18 -10.80 13.70 -6.98
N ASN A 19 -9.90 12.86 -7.51
CA ASN A 19 -9.31 13.05 -8.83
C ASN A 19 -9.23 11.74 -9.63
N GLN A 20 -8.86 11.87 -10.92
CA GLN A 20 -8.83 10.75 -11.86
C GLN A 20 -7.88 9.60 -11.50
N TRP A 21 -6.93 9.81 -10.58
CA TRP A 21 -5.95 8.81 -10.18
C TRP A 21 -6.40 8.06 -8.93
N ASN A 22 -6.91 8.78 -7.95
CA ASN A 22 -7.27 8.16 -6.68
C ASN A 22 -8.73 7.67 -6.62
N ILE A 23 -9.65 8.14 -7.48
CA ILE A 23 -11.01 7.60 -7.55
C ILE A 23 -11.01 6.11 -7.94
N PRO A 24 -10.37 5.67 -9.04
CA PRO A 24 -10.34 4.25 -9.39
C PRO A 24 -9.68 3.38 -8.30
N TYR A 25 -8.58 3.85 -7.73
CA TYR A 25 -7.88 3.18 -6.64
C TYR A 25 -8.77 3.02 -5.40
N HIS A 26 -9.44 4.09 -4.97
CA HIS A 26 -10.39 4.07 -3.86
C HIS A 26 -11.56 3.11 -4.11
N ASP A 27 -12.12 3.15 -5.32
CA ASP A 27 -13.35 2.41 -5.63
C ASP A 27 -13.10 0.91 -5.82
N ALA A 28 -11.89 0.50 -6.22
CA ALA A 28 -11.60 -0.87 -6.60
C ALA A 28 -10.56 -1.58 -5.71
N GLU A 29 -9.62 -0.85 -5.09
CA GLU A 29 -8.46 -1.46 -4.43
C GLU A 29 -8.36 -1.11 -2.94
N TRP A 30 -8.42 0.18 -2.58
CA TRP A 30 -8.17 0.61 -1.21
C TRP A 30 -9.16 0.00 -0.21
N GLY A 31 -8.62 -0.63 0.83
CA GLY A 31 -9.42 -1.32 1.86
C GLY A 31 -9.88 -2.72 1.46
N VAL A 32 -9.57 -3.20 0.24
CA VAL A 32 -9.85 -4.58 -0.17
C VAL A 32 -8.79 -5.52 0.43
N PRO A 33 -9.19 -6.61 1.12
CA PRO A 33 -8.23 -7.56 1.67
C PRO A 33 -7.32 -8.17 0.59
N VAL A 34 -6.01 -8.06 0.80
CA VAL A 34 -4.97 -8.59 -0.09
C VAL A 34 -4.26 -9.73 0.61
N HIS A 35 -4.25 -10.92 -0.03
CA HIS A 35 -3.61 -12.14 0.44
C HIS A 35 -2.59 -12.71 -0.56
N ASP A 36 -2.33 -12.00 -1.65
CA ASP A 36 -1.30 -12.34 -2.62
C ASP A 36 0.03 -11.70 -2.21
N ASP A 37 1.06 -12.51 -1.99
CA ASP A 37 2.37 -12.06 -1.50
C ASP A 37 3.03 -11.03 -2.43
N ARG A 38 2.85 -11.15 -3.76
CA ARG A 38 3.41 -10.19 -4.72
C ARG A 38 2.73 -8.83 -4.62
N LEU A 39 1.41 -8.81 -4.48
CA LEU A 39 0.66 -7.57 -4.26
C LEU A 39 0.98 -6.97 -2.89
N LEU A 40 1.14 -7.79 -1.85
CA LEU A 40 1.59 -7.32 -0.53
C LEU A 40 2.98 -6.68 -0.63
N PHE A 41 3.92 -7.28 -1.39
CA PHE A 41 5.22 -6.69 -1.62
C PHE A 41 5.14 -5.39 -2.43
N GLU A 42 4.32 -5.35 -3.51
CA GLU A 42 4.07 -4.12 -4.28
C GLU A 42 3.61 -2.99 -3.36
N PHE A 43 2.57 -3.19 -2.56
CA PHE A 43 2.06 -2.17 -1.65
C PHE A 43 3.10 -1.74 -0.61
N LEU A 44 3.83 -2.68 -0.02
CA LEU A 44 4.88 -2.36 0.94
C LEU A 44 5.94 -1.41 0.35
N ILE A 45 6.36 -1.67 -0.89
CA ILE A 45 7.35 -0.84 -1.58
C ILE A 45 6.78 0.51 -2.00
N LEU A 46 5.54 0.55 -2.50
CA LEU A 46 4.90 1.80 -2.93
C LEU A 46 4.62 2.73 -1.75
N GLU A 47 4.17 2.21 -0.61
CA GLU A 47 3.97 2.99 0.62
C GLU A 47 5.31 3.54 1.15
N GLY A 48 6.36 2.73 1.13
CA GLY A 48 7.72 3.21 1.43
C GLY A 48 8.21 4.27 0.44
N ALA A 49 7.89 4.12 -0.84
CA ALA A 49 8.24 5.11 -1.87
C ALA A 49 7.48 6.43 -1.71
N GLN A 50 6.28 6.42 -1.13
CA GLN A 50 5.48 7.61 -0.85
C GLN A 50 6.13 8.53 0.20
N ALA A 51 6.96 8.03 1.10
CA ALA A 51 7.54 8.83 2.17
C ALA A 51 8.04 10.21 1.69
N GLY A 52 7.42 11.30 2.18
CA GLY A 52 7.69 12.67 1.77
C GLY A 52 7.06 13.10 0.43
N LEU A 53 6.17 12.30 -0.15
CA LEU A 53 5.47 12.57 -1.41
C LEU A 53 3.96 12.39 -1.23
N SER A 54 3.16 12.77 -2.24
CA SER A 54 1.73 12.48 -2.28
C SER A 54 1.46 11.07 -2.83
N TRP A 55 0.36 10.44 -2.40
CA TRP A 55 -0.09 9.16 -2.96
C TRP A 55 -0.42 9.27 -4.46
N ASP A 56 -0.99 10.38 -4.90
CA ASP A 56 -1.20 10.68 -6.33
C ASP A 56 0.08 10.55 -7.16
N THR A 57 1.21 11.00 -6.62
CA THR A 57 2.51 10.86 -7.28
C THR A 57 2.88 9.39 -7.46
N ILE A 58 2.61 8.56 -6.48
CA ILE A 58 2.89 7.13 -6.53
C ILE A 58 1.93 6.42 -7.49
N LEU A 59 0.63 6.70 -7.44
CA LEU A 59 -0.36 6.11 -8.36
C LEU A 59 -0.02 6.40 -9.83
N ARG A 60 0.36 7.64 -10.15
CA ARG A 60 0.80 8.01 -11.52
C ARG A 60 2.03 7.23 -11.99
N LYS A 61 2.88 6.81 -11.07
CA LYS A 61 4.13 6.11 -11.35
C LYS A 61 4.02 4.59 -11.21
N ARG A 62 2.89 4.07 -10.71
CA ARG A 62 2.73 2.66 -10.32
C ARG A 62 3.05 1.69 -11.45
N GLU A 63 2.54 1.94 -12.66
CA GLU A 63 2.84 1.09 -13.83
C GLU A 63 4.31 1.13 -14.23
N HIS A 64 5.00 2.27 -14.06
CA HIS A 64 6.43 2.36 -14.27
C HIS A 64 7.22 1.62 -13.18
N TYR A 65 6.74 1.67 -11.93
CA TYR A 65 7.32 0.86 -10.85
C TYR A 65 7.21 -0.63 -11.14
N ARG A 66 6.06 -1.14 -11.61
CA ARG A 66 5.90 -2.54 -12.01
C ARG A 66 6.93 -2.92 -13.06
N LYS A 67 7.04 -2.16 -14.14
CA LYS A 67 8.03 -2.40 -15.20
C LYS A 67 9.47 -2.31 -14.70
N ALA A 68 9.80 -1.32 -13.88
CA ALA A 68 11.15 -1.06 -13.39
C ALA A 68 11.62 -2.14 -12.39
N PHE A 69 10.69 -2.69 -11.60
CA PHE A 69 10.96 -3.67 -10.55
C PHE A 69 10.47 -5.09 -10.91
N ASP A 70 10.46 -5.44 -12.22
CA ASP A 70 10.14 -6.78 -12.73
C ASP A 70 8.82 -7.32 -12.16
N ASP A 71 7.74 -6.51 -12.23
CA ASP A 71 6.39 -6.78 -11.69
C ASP A 71 6.39 -7.15 -10.21
N PHE A 72 7.33 -6.59 -9.46
CA PHE A 72 7.54 -6.89 -8.03
C PHE A 72 7.78 -8.37 -7.74
N ASP A 73 8.43 -9.08 -8.66
CA ASP A 73 8.97 -10.40 -8.39
C ASP A 73 10.05 -10.30 -7.31
N VAL A 74 9.73 -10.78 -6.11
CA VAL A 74 10.55 -10.60 -4.92
C VAL A 74 11.95 -11.22 -5.11
N SER A 75 12.03 -12.39 -5.73
CA SER A 75 13.31 -13.09 -5.97
C SER A 75 14.20 -12.31 -6.92
N ARG A 76 13.64 -11.77 -8.00
CA ARG A 76 14.37 -10.91 -8.93
C ARG A 76 14.87 -9.66 -8.27
N VAL A 77 14.00 -8.96 -7.53
CA VAL A 77 14.34 -7.71 -6.83
C VAL A 77 15.43 -7.94 -5.79
N ALA A 78 15.37 -9.03 -5.04
CA ALA A 78 16.40 -9.39 -4.05
C ALA A 78 17.79 -9.58 -4.65
N GLY A 79 17.85 -10.00 -5.93
CA GLY A 79 19.08 -10.25 -6.68
C GLY A 79 19.64 -9.04 -7.46
N TYR A 80 19.03 -7.86 -7.37
CA TYR A 80 19.50 -6.71 -8.15
C TYR A 80 20.93 -6.30 -7.83
N ASP A 81 21.72 -6.13 -8.89
CA ASP A 81 23.12 -5.74 -8.85
C ASP A 81 23.31 -4.19 -8.98
N ALA A 82 24.55 -3.75 -8.92
CA ALA A 82 24.91 -2.35 -9.08
C ALA A 82 24.53 -1.78 -10.46
N LYS A 83 24.47 -2.60 -11.52
CA LYS A 83 24.07 -2.16 -12.86
C LYS A 83 22.56 -1.85 -12.88
N LYS A 84 21.73 -2.74 -12.32
CA LYS A 84 20.29 -2.51 -12.20
C LYS A 84 19.99 -1.29 -11.32
N VAL A 85 20.68 -1.12 -10.19
CA VAL A 85 20.53 0.08 -9.34
C VAL A 85 20.85 1.37 -10.10
N ARG A 86 21.90 1.39 -10.92
CA ARG A 86 22.20 2.57 -11.76
C ARG A 86 21.09 2.84 -12.77
N SER A 87 20.56 1.81 -13.41
CA SER A 87 19.44 1.93 -14.34
C SER A 87 18.19 2.52 -13.65
N LEU A 88 17.83 2.02 -12.46
CA LEU A 88 16.70 2.53 -11.67
C LEU A 88 16.90 4.01 -11.26
N LEU A 89 18.11 4.41 -10.92
CA LEU A 89 18.44 5.82 -10.61
C LEU A 89 18.32 6.75 -11.82
N ALA A 90 18.46 6.23 -13.02
CA ALA A 90 18.30 6.98 -14.27
C ALA A 90 16.83 7.02 -14.75
N ASP A 91 15.96 6.14 -14.24
CA ASP A 91 14.57 6.02 -14.67
C ASP A 91 13.68 7.13 -14.09
N ALA A 92 13.25 8.08 -14.92
CA ALA A 92 12.32 9.15 -14.53
C ALA A 92 10.90 8.66 -14.25
N GLY A 93 10.55 7.45 -14.64
CA GLY A 93 9.25 6.81 -14.36
C GLY A 93 9.04 6.50 -12.90
N ILE A 94 10.10 6.35 -12.11
CA ILE A 94 10.03 6.08 -10.66
C ILE A 94 10.56 7.25 -9.82
N VAL A 95 10.49 7.14 -8.50
CA VAL A 95 11.12 8.06 -7.56
C VAL A 95 12.62 7.76 -7.50
N ARG A 96 13.45 8.61 -8.13
CA ARG A 96 14.91 8.44 -8.22
C ARG A 96 15.61 8.77 -6.91
N ASN A 97 15.39 7.96 -5.90
CA ASN A 97 16.00 8.10 -4.59
C ASN A 97 16.81 6.84 -4.25
N ARG A 98 18.14 7.00 -4.11
CA ARG A 98 19.07 5.90 -3.85
C ARG A 98 18.69 5.10 -2.60
N LEU A 99 18.29 5.79 -1.53
CA LEU A 99 17.93 5.11 -0.27
C LEU A 99 16.64 4.28 -0.42
N LYS A 100 15.65 4.78 -1.16
CA LYS A 100 14.40 4.04 -1.43
C LYS A 100 14.66 2.82 -2.33
N ILE A 101 15.47 2.97 -3.39
CA ILE A 101 15.84 1.87 -4.28
C ILE A 101 16.63 0.80 -3.51
N SER A 102 17.63 1.19 -2.74
CA SER A 102 18.39 0.25 -1.90
C SER A 102 17.48 -0.45 -0.88
N ALA A 103 16.59 0.31 -0.24
CA ALA A 103 15.63 -0.25 0.71
C ALA A 103 14.67 -1.27 0.07
N THR A 104 14.27 -1.07 -1.19
CA THR A 104 13.44 -2.04 -1.91
C THR A 104 14.15 -3.40 -2.05
N ILE A 105 15.45 -3.38 -2.34
CA ILE A 105 16.26 -4.61 -2.44
C ILE A 105 16.43 -5.28 -1.08
N ASP A 106 16.71 -4.49 -0.03
CA ASP A 106 16.83 -5.02 1.34
C ASP A 106 15.51 -5.60 1.82
N ASN A 107 14.39 -4.93 1.51
CA ASN A 107 13.04 -5.39 1.82
C ASN A 107 12.70 -6.70 1.08
N ALA A 108 13.10 -6.85 -0.19
CA ALA A 108 12.90 -8.10 -0.92
C ALA A 108 13.65 -9.27 -0.26
N ARG A 109 14.89 -9.06 0.16
CA ARG A 109 15.68 -10.08 0.88
C ARG A 109 15.06 -10.43 2.24
N ALA A 110 14.56 -9.44 2.97
CA ALA A 110 13.87 -9.67 4.24
C ALA A 110 12.52 -10.39 4.03
N PHE A 111 11.83 -10.06 2.95
CA PHE A 111 10.56 -10.68 2.57
C PHE A 111 10.72 -12.19 2.29
N LEU A 112 11.73 -12.58 1.52
CA LEU A 112 12.04 -13.99 1.26
C LEU A 112 12.31 -14.76 2.56
N LYS A 113 13.05 -14.19 3.51
CA LYS A 113 13.28 -14.82 4.83
C LYS A 113 11.99 -14.98 5.63
N VAL A 114 11.05 -14.04 5.52
CA VAL A 114 9.73 -14.17 6.15
C VAL A 114 8.92 -15.28 5.48
N GLN A 115 8.94 -15.39 4.16
CA GLN A 115 8.27 -16.48 3.44
C GLN A 115 8.84 -17.85 3.86
N GLU A 116 10.17 -17.95 3.99
CA GLU A 116 10.83 -19.18 4.44
C GLU A 116 10.42 -19.57 5.88
N GLU A 117 10.30 -18.59 6.80
CA GLU A 117 9.97 -18.82 8.22
C GLU A 117 8.47 -19.12 8.44
N PHE A 118 7.57 -18.43 7.71
CA PHE A 118 6.12 -18.46 7.96
C PHE A 118 5.30 -19.15 6.85
N GLY A 119 5.95 -19.64 5.79
CA GLY A 119 5.32 -20.23 4.62
C GLY A 119 4.86 -19.19 3.58
N SER A 120 4.44 -17.99 4.02
CA SER A 120 4.11 -16.85 3.16
C SER A 120 4.26 -15.54 3.93
N PHE A 121 4.39 -14.43 3.20
CA PHE A 121 4.34 -13.11 3.83
C PHE A 121 2.93 -12.78 4.32
N ASP A 122 1.91 -13.25 3.61
CA ASP A 122 0.50 -13.15 4.02
C ASP A 122 0.28 -13.73 5.42
N SER A 123 0.69 -14.98 5.66
CA SER A 123 0.56 -15.64 6.96
C SER A 123 1.24 -14.87 8.09
N TYR A 124 2.34 -14.18 7.81
CA TYR A 124 3.06 -13.37 8.78
C TYR A 124 2.40 -12.02 9.02
N ILE A 125 2.03 -11.28 7.95
CA ILE A 125 1.64 -9.88 8.10
C ILE A 125 0.22 -9.73 8.66
N TRP A 126 -0.69 -10.64 8.32
CA TRP A 126 -2.05 -10.62 8.81
C TRP A 126 -2.20 -10.93 10.31
N GLN A 127 -1.17 -11.49 10.96
CA GLN A 127 -1.18 -11.72 12.41
C GLN A 127 -1.33 -10.43 13.21
N PHE A 128 -0.87 -9.29 12.69
CA PHE A 128 -0.96 -7.99 13.37
C PHE A 128 -2.39 -7.48 13.55
N VAL A 129 -3.35 -8.06 12.83
CA VAL A 129 -4.80 -7.77 12.95
C VAL A 129 -5.63 -9.01 13.31
N GLY A 130 -4.98 -10.08 13.78
CA GLY A 130 -5.65 -11.32 14.16
C GLY A 130 -6.21 -12.13 12.98
N GLY A 131 -5.59 -12.01 11.81
CA GLY A 131 -5.92 -12.80 10.60
C GLY A 131 -7.18 -12.37 9.86
N LYS A 132 -7.81 -11.24 10.20
CA LYS A 132 -9.02 -10.74 9.55
C LYS A 132 -9.08 -9.21 9.55
N PRO A 133 -9.81 -8.60 8.58
CA PRO A 133 -9.98 -7.16 8.54
C PRO A 133 -10.55 -6.58 9.82
N LYS A 134 -9.99 -5.46 10.28
CA LYS A 134 -10.53 -4.66 11.39
C LYS A 134 -11.36 -3.51 10.82
N ARG A 135 -12.65 -3.47 11.11
CA ARG A 135 -13.52 -2.38 10.68
C ARG A 135 -13.49 -1.24 11.71
N ASN A 136 -13.17 -0.04 11.24
CA ASN A 136 -13.24 1.18 12.04
C ASN A 136 -14.48 2.01 11.65
N GLU A 137 -14.94 2.93 12.52
CA GLU A 137 -16.18 3.70 12.32
C GLU A 137 -15.89 5.22 12.25
N TRP A 138 -15.11 5.62 11.24
CA TRP A 138 -14.77 7.03 11.05
C TRP A 138 -15.92 7.79 10.39
N LYS A 139 -16.40 8.84 11.02
CA LYS A 139 -17.44 9.73 10.46
C LYS A 139 -16.85 10.79 9.54
N ALA A 140 -15.59 11.14 9.74
CA ALA A 140 -14.87 12.13 8.95
C ALA A 140 -13.39 11.79 8.82
N HIS A 141 -12.77 12.20 7.70
CA HIS A 141 -11.35 11.94 7.41
C HIS A 141 -10.40 12.46 8.50
N GLY A 142 -10.72 13.60 9.14
CA GLY A 142 -9.90 14.15 10.21
C GLY A 142 -9.87 13.32 11.51
N GLN A 143 -10.67 12.25 11.60
CA GLN A 143 -10.65 11.32 12.74
C GLN A 143 -9.65 10.17 12.54
N LEU A 144 -9.16 9.94 11.30
CA LEU A 144 -8.20 8.89 11.05
C LEU A 144 -6.88 9.18 11.79
N PRO A 145 -6.40 8.23 12.61
CA PRO A 145 -5.11 8.40 13.27
C PRO A 145 -3.97 8.27 12.25
N ALA A 146 -2.84 8.89 12.53
CA ALA A 146 -1.64 8.69 11.71
C ALA A 146 -1.00 7.30 11.90
N LYS A 147 -1.31 6.61 12.99
CA LYS A 147 -0.82 5.28 13.37
C LYS A 147 -1.69 4.66 14.47
N THR A 148 -1.59 3.36 14.67
CA THR A 148 -2.27 2.60 15.72
C THR A 148 -1.30 1.70 16.47
N ALA A 149 -1.75 1.04 17.54
CA ALA A 149 -0.95 0.07 18.27
C ALA A 149 -0.50 -1.10 17.38
N GLU A 150 -1.38 -1.56 16.48
CA GLU A 150 -1.09 -2.62 15.52
C GLU A 150 0.00 -2.18 14.51
N SER A 151 -0.09 -0.96 13.97
CA SER A 151 0.93 -0.43 13.06
C SER A 151 2.26 -0.15 13.76
N ASP A 152 2.25 0.23 15.04
CA ASP A 152 3.46 0.36 15.86
C ASP A 152 4.12 -1.01 16.07
N ALA A 153 3.34 -2.05 16.39
CA ALA A 153 3.83 -3.43 16.55
C ALA A 153 4.38 -3.99 15.22
N MET A 154 3.66 -3.79 14.12
CA MET A 154 4.09 -4.17 12.76
C MET A 154 5.41 -3.47 12.40
N SER A 155 5.50 -2.16 12.55
CA SER A 155 6.70 -1.38 12.28
C SER A 155 7.91 -1.88 13.09
N LYS A 156 7.73 -2.12 14.38
CA LYS A 156 8.80 -2.63 15.28
C LYS A 156 9.28 -4.01 14.81
N ASN A 157 8.37 -4.90 14.44
CA ASN A 157 8.70 -6.26 14.04
C ASN A 157 9.38 -6.27 12.65
N LEU A 158 8.84 -5.54 11.66
CA LEU A 158 9.44 -5.42 10.33
C LEU A 158 10.87 -4.85 10.41
N LYS A 159 11.08 -3.79 11.19
CA LYS A 159 12.43 -3.22 11.40
C LYS A 159 13.40 -4.22 12.00
N LYS A 160 12.98 -5.01 12.99
CA LYS A 160 13.81 -6.07 13.60
C LYS A 160 14.21 -7.13 12.58
N ARG A 161 13.40 -7.36 11.55
CA ARG A 161 13.65 -8.30 10.44
C ARG A 161 14.47 -7.69 9.30
N GLY A 162 14.88 -6.43 9.42
CA GLY A 162 15.72 -5.74 8.45
C GLY A 162 14.96 -4.98 7.37
N PHE A 163 13.63 -4.87 7.46
CA PHE A 163 12.86 -4.01 6.55
C PHE A 163 13.16 -2.53 6.80
N ARG A 164 13.12 -1.76 5.74
CA ARG A 164 13.38 -0.31 5.73
C ARG A 164 12.18 0.43 5.16
N PHE A 165 12.06 1.73 5.49
CA PHE A 165 10.90 2.55 5.15
C PHE A 165 9.58 1.95 5.62
N VAL A 166 9.59 1.35 6.80
CA VAL A 166 8.44 0.72 7.46
C VAL A 166 8.16 1.40 8.80
N GLY A 167 8.13 2.73 8.83
CA GLY A 167 7.70 3.49 10.01
C GLY A 167 6.21 3.23 10.32
N SER A 168 5.77 3.49 11.57
CA SER A 168 4.40 3.19 11.99
C SER A 168 3.32 3.82 11.11
N THR A 169 3.54 5.05 10.65
CA THR A 169 2.60 5.74 9.71
C THR A 169 2.57 5.03 8.35
N ILE A 170 3.72 4.60 7.83
CA ILE A 170 3.81 3.84 6.58
C ILE A 170 3.15 2.47 6.73
N CYS A 171 3.38 1.80 7.87
CA CYS A 171 2.70 0.53 8.17
C CYS A 171 1.19 0.71 8.26
N TYR A 172 0.71 1.81 8.84
CA TYR A 172 -0.73 2.06 8.89
C TYR A 172 -1.33 2.33 7.50
N ALA A 173 -0.66 3.10 6.65
CA ALA A 173 -1.06 3.28 5.26
C ALA A 173 -1.07 1.96 4.49
N PHE A 174 -0.07 1.10 4.70
CA PHE A 174 -0.04 -0.26 4.16
C PHE A 174 -1.24 -1.10 4.64
N MET A 175 -1.60 -1.05 5.93
CA MET A 175 -2.77 -1.74 6.47
C MET A 175 -4.07 -1.27 5.82
N GLN A 176 -4.19 0.04 5.57
CA GLN A 176 -5.34 0.64 4.87
C GLN A 176 -5.39 0.19 3.41
N ALA A 177 -4.26 0.27 2.70
CA ALA A 177 -4.15 -0.09 1.29
C ALA A 177 -4.48 -1.57 1.03
N THR A 178 -4.06 -2.46 1.94
CA THR A 178 -4.21 -3.92 1.82
C THR A 178 -5.45 -4.48 2.52
N GLY A 179 -6.35 -3.62 3.00
CA GLY A 179 -7.61 -4.04 3.62
C GLY A 179 -7.47 -4.73 4.98
N MET A 180 -6.29 -4.66 5.60
CA MET A 180 -6.14 -5.10 7.00
C MET A 180 -6.99 -4.27 7.96
N VAL A 181 -7.26 -3.01 7.57
CA VAL A 181 -8.23 -2.14 8.23
C VAL A 181 -9.18 -1.56 7.19
N ASN A 182 -10.49 -1.55 7.47
CA ASN A 182 -11.47 -0.81 6.69
C ASN A 182 -11.61 0.59 7.31
N ASP A 183 -10.98 1.56 6.67
CA ASP A 183 -10.97 2.97 7.07
C ASP A 183 -11.78 3.88 6.15
N HIS A 184 -12.65 3.31 5.33
CA HIS A 184 -13.64 4.09 4.62
C HIS A 184 -14.52 4.85 5.60
N ALA A 185 -14.84 6.10 5.30
CA ALA A 185 -15.81 6.85 6.09
C ALA A 185 -17.15 6.09 6.12
N THR A 186 -17.87 6.12 7.24
CA THR A 186 -19.16 5.41 7.40
C THR A 186 -20.21 5.84 6.37
N THR A 187 -20.05 7.04 5.78
CA THR A 187 -20.88 7.58 4.70
C THR A 187 -20.42 7.15 3.30
N CYS A 188 -19.22 6.55 3.18
CA CYS A 188 -18.69 6.09 1.91
C CYS A 188 -19.42 4.82 1.45
N PHE A 189 -19.70 4.72 0.14
CA PHE A 189 -20.38 3.55 -0.41
C PHE A 189 -19.61 2.24 -0.21
N ARG A 190 -18.25 2.32 -0.14
CA ARG A 190 -17.39 1.15 0.07
C ARG A 190 -17.42 0.63 1.50
N TYR A 191 -17.76 1.47 2.49
CA TYR A 191 -17.71 1.10 3.90
C TYR A 191 -18.47 -0.19 4.25
N LYS A 192 -19.66 -0.36 3.64
CA LYS A 192 -20.52 -1.54 3.91
C LYS A 192 -20.21 -2.74 3.01
N GLN A 193 -19.38 -2.54 1.98
CA GLN A 193 -19.03 -3.58 1.01
C GLN A 193 -17.80 -4.37 1.44
N LEU A 194 -17.03 -3.80 2.34
CA LEU A 194 -15.81 -4.33 2.94
C LEU A 194 -16.01 -4.46 4.47
#